data_c33b0adcff521332bc1c62a0e788db60
#
_entry.id   c33b0adcff521332bc1c62a0e788db60
#
_cell.length_a   1.000
_cell.length_b   1.000
_cell.length_c   1.000
_cell.angle_alpha   90.00
_cell.angle_beta   90.00
_cell.angle_gamma   90.00
#
_symmetry.space_group_name_H-M   'P 1'
#
loop_
_entity.id
_entity.type
_entity.pdbx_description
1 polymer ?
#
loop_
_entity_poly.entity_id
_entity_poly.type
_entity_poly.pdbx_seq_one_letter_code
_entity_poly.pdbx_strand_id
1 'polypeptide(L)'
;MAIRSVPTLVYYCTLAREVANPGHLIFNFTNPSGIITQALRSKGFDNVYGICDAPSGFIKQLEEILEIPYGTLDIECYGLNHLSWFRNAKVNGRDVQRELLDNPRTYEHSEMRLFTREMARISGDCMLNEYLYFYYRRVKSLSMIQKADHPRGEMIYLINRELEEQLARLELPRDFEQAFSLYMTAYGKRENAYFSVESGACREKVWNPPTVEEFLTAPDEGGYAAVALRFIRAITDGENCRMVLSVPNNGAIDGLRDDDVVEITCDIRSDGAHPVRIGAIDEFQLQQIKRLKYFERCTIQAILEDDRDAAVKGLALHPLVNDFELAETLTDIFFDKYAEFIHMNETP
;
A
#
# COMPACT_ATOMS: atom_id res chain seq x y z
N MET A 1 -11.86 0.07 -7.86
CA MET A 1 -11.92 -0.15 -6.39
C MET A 1 -12.38 1.10 -5.66
N ALA A 2 -11.77 2.27 -5.82
CA ALA A 2 -12.15 3.50 -5.12
C ALA A 2 -13.65 3.82 -5.17
N ILE A 3 -14.29 3.74 -6.34
CA ILE A 3 -15.73 4.02 -6.53
C ILE A 3 -16.60 3.22 -5.55
N ARG A 4 -16.28 1.94 -5.30
CA ARG A 4 -17.04 1.10 -4.35
C ARG A 4 -16.67 1.37 -2.90
N SER A 5 -15.40 1.65 -2.63
CA SER A 5 -14.89 1.68 -1.25
C SER A 5 -15.07 3.04 -0.59
N VAL A 6 -14.94 4.15 -1.33
CA VAL A 6 -15.04 5.50 -0.75
C VAL A 6 -16.41 5.76 -0.16
N PRO A 7 -17.55 5.59 -0.88
CA PRO A 7 -18.88 5.84 -0.30
C PRO A 7 -19.17 4.95 0.91
N THR A 8 -18.84 3.65 0.79
CA THR A 8 -19.04 2.68 1.87
C THR A 8 -18.28 3.05 3.14
N LEU A 9 -17.00 3.47 3.00
CA LEU A 9 -16.20 3.85 4.17
C LEU A 9 -16.58 5.21 4.74
N VAL A 10 -17.04 6.15 3.92
CA VAL A 10 -17.66 7.40 4.41
C VAL A 10 -18.88 7.07 5.27
N TYR A 11 -19.74 6.16 4.82
CA TYR A 11 -20.89 5.70 5.61
C TYR A 11 -20.45 5.07 6.94
N TYR A 12 -19.49 4.15 6.94
CA TYR A 12 -19.01 3.51 8.17
C TYR A 12 -18.32 4.49 9.12
N CYS A 13 -17.54 5.44 8.61
CA CYS A 13 -16.93 6.47 9.45
C CYS A 13 -17.98 7.43 10.04
N THR A 14 -19.03 7.73 9.29
CA THR A 14 -20.17 8.53 9.79
C THR A 14 -20.87 7.78 10.93
N LEU A 15 -21.21 6.52 10.74
CA LEU A 15 -21.81 5.68 11.78
C LEU A 15 -20.89 5.57 13.02
N ALA A 16 -19.59 5.33 12.82
CA ALA A 16 -18.64 5.27 13.92
C ALA A 16 -18.59 6.59 14.72
N ARG A 17 -18.63 7.74 14.04
CA ARG A 17 -18.67 9.06 14.70
C ARG A 17 -19.92 9.25 15.56
N GLU A 18 -21.05 8.63 15.20
CA GLU A 18 -22.30 8.72 15.95
C GLU A 18 -22.33 7.80 17.18
N VAL A 19 -21.71 6.61 17.10
CA VAL A 19 -21.88 5.57 18.12
C VAL A 19 -20.63 5.27 18.94
N ALA A 20 -19.44 5.61 18.45
CA ALA A 20 -18.18 5.33 19.15
C ALA A 20 -17.87 6.38 20.22
N ASN A 21 -17.05 5.99 21.19
CA ASN A 21 -16.56 6.90 22.21
C ASN A 21 -15.72 8.03 21.62
N PRO A 22 -15.73 9.24 22.21
CA PRO A 22 -14.82 10.31 21.82
C PRO A 22 -13.35 9.84 21.85
N GLY A 23 -12.59 10.24 20.82
CA GLY A 23 -11.17 9.83 20.69
C GLY A 23 -10.94 8.45 20.08
N HIS A 24 -11.99 7.79 19.55
CA HIS A 24 -11.80 6.56 18.80
C HIS A 24 -10.88 6.77 17.58
N LEU A 25 -10.17 5.74 17.21
CA LEU A 25 -9.25 5.74 16.06
C LEU A 25 -9.80 4.84 14.96
N ILE A 26 -9.56 5.23 13.72
CA ILE A 26 -9.92 4.44 12.54
C ILE A 26 -8.65 4.18 11.73
N PHE A 27 -8.31 2.91 11.55
CA PHE A 27 -7.19 2.49 10.69
C PHE A 27 -7.70 1.98 9.36
N ASN A 28 -7.41 2.71 8.31
CA ASN A 28 -7.79 2.31 6.94
C ASN A 28 -6.65 1.54 6.28
N PHE A 29 -6.88 0.26 5.98
CA PHE A 29 -6.01 -0.57 5.13
C PHE A 29 -6.71 -1.04 3.85
N THR A 30 -7.91 -0.53 3.58
CA THR A 30 -8.65 -0.84 2.36
C THR A 30 -8.02 -0.14 1.17
N ASN A 31 -7.66 -0.90 0.14
CA ASN A 31 -7.08 -0.34 -1.08
C ASN A 31 -8.16 0.24 -2.03
N PRO A 32 -7.84 1.33 -2.73
CA PRO A 32 -6.58 2.10 -2.72
C PRO A 32 -6.46 3.00 -1.49
N SER A 33 -5.58 2.62 -0.55
CA SER A 33 -5.51 3.21 0.79
C SER A 33 -5.27 4.72 0.78
N GLY A 34 -4.39 5.22 -0.09
CA GLY A 34 -4.13 6.67 -0.22
C GLY A 34 -5.37 7.46 -0.61
N ILE A 35 -6.11 7.02 -1.66
CA ILE A 35 -7.34 7.69 -2.12
C ILE A 35 -8.42 7.67 -1.05
N ILE A 36 -8.63 6.53 -0.42
CA ILE A 36 -9.67 6.37 0.61
C ILE A 36 -9.36 7.24 1.83
N THR A 37 -8.13 7.19 2.32
CA THR A 37 -7.71 8.03 3.46
C THR A 37 -7.84 9.51 3.12
N GLN A 38 -7.45 9.94 1.91
CA GLN A 38 -7.64 11.30 1.42
C GLN A 38 -9.12 11.69 1.40
N ALA A 39 -10.01 10.83 0.88
CA ALA A 39 -11.44 11.08 0.84
C ALA A 39 -12.04 11.24 2.23
N LEU A 40 -11.69 10.36 3.16
CA LEU A 40 -12.17 10.42 4.54
C LEU A 40 -11.69 11.70 5.24
N ARG A 41 -10.40 12.05 5.09
CA ARG A 41 -9.86 13.30 5.62
C ARG A 41 -10.55 14.54 5.04
N SER A 42 -10.83 14.56 3.73
CA SER A 42 -11.55 15.68 3.08
C SER A 42 -13.00 15.83 3.58
N LYS A 43 -13.59 14.77 4.16
CA LYS A 43 -14.92 14.79 4.81
C LYS A 43 -14.84 15.10 6.31
N GLY A 44 -13.68 15.48 6.84
CA GLY A 44 -13.50 15.89 8.24
C GLY A 44 -13.41 14.73 9.24
N PHE A 45 -12.96 13.55 8.78
CA PHE A 45 -12.64 12.43 9.68
C PHE A 45 -11.16 12.49 10.08
N ASP A 46 -10.83 13.36 11.05
CA ASP A 46 -9.44 13.64 11.45
C ASP A 46 -8.79 12.52 12.26
N ASN A 47 -9.56 11.54 12.69
CA ASN A 47 -9.12 10.35 13.43
C ASN A 47 -8.82 9.14 12.54
N VAL A 48 -8.80 9.31 11.21
CA VAL A 48 -8.48 8.25 10.25
C VAL A 48 -7.00 8.27 9.92
N TYR A 49 -6.34 7.12 10.02
CA TYR A 49 -4.96 6.88 9.63
C TYR A 49 -4.91 5.77 8.58
N GLY A 50 -4.29 6.04 7.43
CA GLY A 50 -4.03 4.99 6.46
C GLY A 50 -2.82 4.16 6.88
N ILE A 51 -2.95 2.84 6.84
CA ILE A 51 -1.89 1.89 7.16
C ILE A 51 -1.65 0.92 6.01
N CYS A 52 -0.38 0.57 5.79
CA CYS A 52 0.05 -0.45 4.85
C CYS A 52 1.17 -1.27 5.50
N ASP A 53 1.18 -2.56 5.22
CA ASP A 53 2.22 -3.47 5.70
C ASP A 53 3.47 -3.47 4.80
N ALA A 54 3.34 -3.05 3.54
CA ALA A 54 4.45 -3.03 2.59
C ALA A 54 5.67 -2.24 3.08
N PRO A 55 5.55 -0.99 3.61
CA PRO A 55 6.72 -0.27 4.10
C PRO A 55 7.41 -0.96 5.28
N SER A 56 6.66 -1.51 6.23
CA SER A 56 7.22 -2.22 7.38
C SER A 56 7.87 -3.54 6.96
N GLY A 57 7.25 -4.26 6.03
CA GLY A 57 7.80 -5.47 5.42
C GLY A 57 9.13 -5.20 4.69
N PHE A 58 9.19 -4.11 3.94
CA PHE A 58 10.41 -3.72 3.25
C PHE A 58 11.54 -3.33 4.23
N ILE A 59 11.22 -2.53 5.26
CA ILE A 59 12.19 -2.18 6.31
C ILE A 59 12.75 -3.44 6.98
N LYS A 60 11.89 -4.41 7.30
CA LYS A 60 12.29 -5.71 7.86
C LYS A 60 13.26 -6.46 6.93
N GLN A 61 13.00 -6.49 5.62
CA GLN A 61 13.91 -7.10 4.64
C GLN A 61 15.29 -6.41 4.63
N LEU A 62 15.33 -5.08 4.78
CA LEU A 62 16.59 -4.34 4.86
C LEU A 62 17.35 -4.65 6.16
N GLU A 63 16.65 -4.81 7.28
CA GLU A 63 17.24 -5.23 8.56
C GLU A 63 17.82 -6.65 8.48
N GLU A 64 17.14 -7.59 7.80
CA GLU A 64 17.65 -8.93 7.53
C GLU A 64 18.92 -8.91 6.65
N ILE A 65 18.98 -8.02 5.65
CA ILE A 65 20.16 -7.85 4.78
C ILE A 65 21.36 -7.31 5.56
N LEU A 66 21.12 -6.40 6.50
CA LEU A 66 22.13 -5.84 7.40
C LEU A 66 22.47 -6.76 8.58
N GLU A 67 21.73 -7.85 8.77
CA GLU A 67 21.88 -8.79 9.91
C GLU A 67 21.75 -8.11 11.27
N ILE A 68 20.80 -7.17 11.38
CA ILE A 68 20.51 -6.41 12.62
C ILE A 68 19.12 -6.77 13.18
N PRO A 69 18.88 -6.54 14.48
CA PRO A 69 17.58 -6.79 15.09
C PRO A 69 16.47 -5.92 14.47
N TYR A 70 15.27 -6.49 14.39
CA TYR A 70 14.09 -5.77 13.90
C TYR A 70 13.78 -4.52 14.72
N GLY A 71 13.40 -3.44 14.02
CA GLY A 71 13.07 -2.17 14.62
C GLY A 71 14.28 -1.30 14.97
N THR A 72 15.47 -1.66 14.51
CA THR A 72 16.71 -0.88 14.76
C THR A 72 17.14 0.00 13.59
N LEU A 73 16.61 -0.25 12.39
CA LEU A 73 16.86 0.58 11.22
C LEU A 73 15.98 1.84 11.28
N ASP A 74 16.62 2.99 11.47
CA ASP A 74 15.98 4.30 11.32
C ASP A 74 16.07 4.73 9.85
N ILE A 75 14.92 4.87 9.19
CA ILE A 75 14.84 5.18 7.77
C ILE A 75 13.65 6.10 7.47
N GLU A 76 13.84 7.05 6.57
CA GLU A 76 12.77 7.92 6.09
C GLU A 76 12.08 7.30 4.88
N CYS A 77 10.77 7.05 5.00
CA CYS A 77 9.87 6.77 3.90
C CYS A 77 9.09 8.03 3.55
N TYR A 78 8.89 8.32 2.27
CA TYR A 78 8.06 9.43 1.79
C TYR A 78 7.52 9.17 0.39
N GLY A 79 6.36 9.75 0.09
CA GLY A 79 5.66 9.63 -1.18
C GLY A 79 4.17 9.43 -1.02
N LEU A 80 3.58 8.54 -1.80
CA LEU A 80 2.19 8.12 -1.69
C LEU A 80 2.12 6.61 -1.46
N ASN A 81 1.01 6.12 -0.94
CA ASN A 81 0.83 4.69 -0.80
C ASN A 81 1.05 3.98 -2.14
N HIS A 82 1.95 3.01 -2.18
CA HIS A 82 2.43 2.31 -3.36
C HIS A 82 3.21 3.18 -4.38
N LEU A 83 3.65 4.36 -3.99
CA LEU A 83 4.54 5.22 -4.76
C LEU A 83 5.47 5.96 -3.80
N SER A 84 6.38 5.25 -3.16
CA SER A 84 7.23 5.78 -2.09
C SER A 84 8.70 5.41 -2.27
N TRP A 85 9.54 6.23 -1.64
CA TRP A 85 11.00 6.13 -1.63
C TRP A 85 11.50 6.07 -0.21
N PHE A 86 12.67 5.42 -0.01
CA PHE A 86 13.30 5.28 1.29
C PHE A 86 14.73 5.83 1.25
N ARG A 87 15.05 6.70 2.20
CA ARG A 87 16.36 7.36 2.30
C ARG A 87 16.80 7.56 3.75
N ASN A 88 18.01 8.07 3.93
CA ASN A 88 18.58 8.42 5.25
C ASN A 88 18.59 7.22 6.23
N ALA A 89 18.87 6.04 5.69
CA ALA A 89 18.95 4.81 6.47
C ALA A 89 20.10 4.87 7.49
N LYS A 90 19.80 4.68 8.78
CA LYS A 90 20.78 4.73 9.88
C LYS A 90 20.58 3.57 10.85
N VAL A 91 21.68 3.08 11.39
CA VAL A 91 21.72 2.09 12.49
C VAL A 91 22.52 2.71 13.63
N ASN A 92 21.88 2.93 14.77
CA ASN A 92 22.51 3.60 15.94
C ASN A 92 23.21 4.94 15.54
N GLY A 93 22.58 5.71 14.65
CA GLY A 93 23.10 6.99 14.16
C GLY A 93 24.16 6.89 13.05
N ARG A 94 24.68 5.69 12.72
CA ARG A 94 25.59 5.45 11.60
C ARG A 94 24.82 5.38 10.31
N ASP A 95 25.18 6.16 9.30
CA ASP A 95 24.61 6.09 7.95
C ASP A 95 24.93 4.74 7.29
N VAL A 96 23.92 4.05 6.83
CA VAL A 96 23.99 2.75 6.13
C VAL A 96 23.33 2.79 4.75
N GLN A 97 22.87 3.97 4.29
CA GLN A 97 22.17 4.13 3.02
C GLN A 97 22.97 3.57 1.84
N ARG A 98 24.23 3.97 1.74
CA ARG A 98 25.11 3.51 0.66
C ARG A 98 25.45 2.04 0.78
N GLU A 99 25.65 1.54 1.98
CA GLU A 99 25.90 0.13 2.28
C GLU A 99 24.74 -0.74 1.75
N LEU A 100 23.50 -0.35 2.03
CA LEU A 100 22.30 -1.03 1.51
C LEU A 100 22.21 -0.94 -0.02
N LEU A 101 22.40 0.25 -0.59
CA LEU A 101 22.29 0.46 -2.04
C LEU A 101 23.35 -0.28 -2.85
N ASP A 102 24.54 -0.49 -2.30
CA ASP A 102 25.65 -1.16 -2.96
C ASP A 102 25.71 -2.68 -2.62
N ASN A 103 24.85 -3.18 -1.71
CA ASN A 103 24.79 -4.59 -1.33
C ASN A 103 24.00 -5.41 -2.38
N PRO A 104 24.61 -6.43 -3.03
CA PRO A 104 23.89 -7.30 -3.98
C PRO A 104 22.64 -7.95 -3.38
N ARG A 105 22.68 -8.35 -2.10
CA ARG A 105 21.53 -8.98 -1.40
C ARG A 105 20.29 -8.07 -1.40
N THR A 106 20.45 -6.74 -1.44
CA THR A 106 19.33 -5.80 -1.56
C THR A 106 18.54 -6.04 -2.84
N TYR A 107 19.21 -6.37 -3.95
CA TYR A 107 18.58 -6.63 -5.24
C TYR A 107 18.23 -8.11 -5.47
N GLU A 108 18.53 -8.97 -4.53
CA GLU A 108 18.22 -10.41 -4.60
C GLU A 108 17.08 -10.78 -3.63
N HIS A 109 17.09 -10.20 -2.42
CA HIS A 109 16.26 -10.64 -1.31
C HIS A 109 15.28 -9.60 -0.78
N SER A 110 15.12 -8.44 -1.44
CA SER A 110 14.12 -7.44 -1.04
C SER A 110 13.22 -7.00 -2.20
N GLU A 111 12.34 -6.03 -1.94
CA GLU A 111 11.52 -5.40 -2.98
C GLU A 111 12.37 -4.79 -4.10
N MET A 112 13.62 -4.42 -3.81
CA MET A 112 14.58 -3.91 -4.80
C MET A 112 14.96 -4.91 -5.90
N ARG A 113 14.58 -6.20 -5.80
CA ARG A 113 14.81 -7.23 -6.84
C ARG A 113 14.21 -6.88 -8.21
N LEU A 114 13.23 -5.98 -8.24
CA LEU A 114 12.59 -5.49 -9.47
C LEU A 114 13.37 -4.36 -10.15
N PHE A 115 14.39 -3.84 -9.50
CA PHE A 115 15.14 -2.66 -9.91
C PHE A 115 16.63 -2.95 -10.06
N THR A 116 17.37 -1.99 -10.58
CA THR A 116 18.82 -2.02 -10.66
C THR A 116 19.41 -0.91 -9.80
N ARG A 117 20.68 -1.05 -9.39
CA ARG A 117 21.41 0.01 -8.69
C ARG A 117 21.38 1.34 -9.45
N GLU A 118 21.45 1.27 -10.78
CA GLU A 118 21.38 2.46 -11.63
C GLU A 118 20.01 3.15 -11.55
N MET A 119 18.91 2.39 -11.48
CA MET A 119 17.57 2.97 -11.30
C MET A 119 17.45 3.65 -9.94
N ALA A 120 17.98 3.06 -8.87
CA ALA A 120 18.02 3.67 -7.54
C ALA A 120 18.83 4.98 -7.55
N ARG A 121 19.99 5.00 -8.24
CA ARG A 121 20.84 6.18 -8.39
C ARG A 121 20.11 7.31 -9.13
N ILE A 122 19.46 7.00 -10.25
CA ILE A 122 18.70 7.97 -11.04
C ILE A 122 17.49 8.50 -10.25
N SER A 123 16.94 7.68 -9.38
CA SER A 123 15.83 8.06 -8.47
C SER A 123 16.31 8.74 -7.18
N GLY A 124 17.45 9.44 -7.19
CA GLY A 124 17.93 10.22 -6.05
C GLY A 124 18.67 9.41 -4.98
N ASP A 125 19.33 8.31 -5.35
CA ASP A 125 20.04 7.39 -4.43
C ASP A 125 19.13 6.88 -3.29
N CYS A 126 17.88 6.58 -3.62
CA CYS A 126 16.87 6.05 -2.71
C CYS A 126 16.60 4.57 -2.99
N MET A 127 16.18 3.84 -1.98
CA MET A 127 15.53 2.55 -2.18
C MET A 127 14.08 2.78 -2.59
N LEU A 128 13.53 1.86 -3.37
CA LEU A 128 12.30 2.03 -4.14
C LEU A 128 11.23 1.05 -3.66
N ASN A 129 10.03 1.54 -3.40
CA ASN A 129 8.87 0.68 -3.23
C ASN A 129 8.63 -0.15 -4.49
N GLU A 130 8.27 -1.43 -4.34
CA GLU A 130 8.15 -2.37 -5.46
C GLU A 130 7.11 -1.93 -6.52
N TYR A 131 6.07 -1.21 -6.15
CA TYR A 131 5.05 -0.72 -7.09
C TYR A 131 5.56 0.39 -8.03
N LEU A 132 6.69 1.05 -7.73
CA LEU A 132 7.37 1.94 -8.68
C LEU A 132 7.77 1.22 -9.95
N TYR A 133 7.85 -0.12 -9.92
CA TYR A 133 8.09 -0.94 -11.11
C TYR A 133 7.11 -0.66 -12.24
N PHE A 134 5.81 -0.50 -11.95
CA PHE A 134 4.79 -0.20 -12.96
C PHE A 134 5.03 1.13 -13.67
N TYR A 135 5.52 2.12 -12.95
CA TYR A 135 5.81 3.45 -13.51
C TYR A 135 7.13 3.48 -14.27
N TYR A 136 8.16 2.81 -13.76
CA TYR A 136 9.50 2.80 -14.36
C TYR A 136 9.64 1.81 -15.52
N ARG A 137 8.86 0.76 -15.52
CA ARG A 137 8.87 -0.33 -16.51
C ARG A 137 7.52 -0.54 -17.19
N ARG A 138 6.72 0.54 -17.35
CA ARG A 138 5.35 0.50 -17.87
C ARG A 138 5.23 -0.34 -19.15
N VAL A 139 6.08 -0.09 -20.16
CA VAL A 139 6.02 -0.80 -21.45
C VAL A 139 6.30 -2.29 -21.27
N LYS A 140 7.29 -2.65 -20.45
CA LYS A 140 7.60 -4.05 -20.15
C LYS A 140 6.46 -4.72 -19.42
N SER A 141 5.98 -4.10 -18.34
CA SER A 141 4.87 -4.62 -17.53
C SER A 141 3.61 -4.86 -18.38
N LEU A 142 3.21 -3.88 -19.20
CA LEU A 142 2.07 -4.02 -20.10
C LEU A 142 2.23 -5.17 -21.09
N SER A 143 3.43 -5.28 -21.73
CA SER A 143 3.72 -6.37 -22.66
C SER A 143 3.68 -7.74 -21.99
N MET A 144 4.13 -7.84 -20.74
CA MET A 144 4.08 -9.10 -20.00
C MET A 144 2.65 -9.48 -19.63
N ILE A 145 1.86 -8.54 -19.12
CA ILE A 145 0.45 -8.77 -18.81
C ILE A 145 -0.34 -9.20 -20.07
N GLN A 146 -0.11 -8.56 -21.20
CA GLN A 146 -0.80 -8.90 -22.46
C GLN A 146 -0.42 -10.28 -23.02
N LYS A 147 0.73 -10.82 -22.66
CA LYS A 147 1.21 -12.15 -23.08
C LYS A 147 0.85 -13.25 -22.10
N ALA A 148 0.41 -12.91 -20.90
CA ALA A 148 0.04 -13.89 -19.90
C ALA A 148 -1.31 -14.53 -20.24
N ASP A 149 -1.45 -15.82 -19.96
CA ASP A 149 -2.72 -16.55 -20.14
C ASP A 149 -3.82 -15.96 -19.26
N HIS A 150 -3.46 -15.53 -18.05
CA HIS A 150 -4.36 -14.89 -17.08
C HIS A 150 -3.69 -13.68 -16.44
N PRO A 151 -4.38 -12.53 -16.34
CA PRO A 151 -3.92 -11.44 -15.51
C PRO A 151 -3.97 -11.84 -14.03
N ARG A 152 -3.16 -11.18 -13.20
CA ARG A 152 -3.03 -11.52 -11.77
C ARG A 152 -4.37 -11.67 -11.03
N GLY A 153 -5.33 -10.78 -11.28
CA GLY A 153 -6.65 -10.84 -10.62
C GLY A 153 -7.39 -12.13 -10.94
N GLU A 154 -7.30 -12.60 -12.18
CA GLU A 154 -7.91 -13.87 -12.60
C GLU A 154 -7.16 -15.08 -12.01
N MET A 155 -5.83 -15.03 -11.95
CA MET A 155 -5.04 -16.07 -11.28
C MET A 155 -5.45 -16.24 -9.81
N ILE A 156 -5.59 -15.12 -9.08
CA ILE A 156 -6.03 -15.14 -7.67
C ILE A 156 -7.45 -15.71 -7.57
N TYR A 157 -8.35 -15.31 -8.46
CA TYR A 157 -9.72 -15.83 -8.52
C TYR A 157 -9.74 -17.37 -8.73
N LEU A 158 -8.93 -17.87 -9.65
CA LEU A 158 -8.84 -19.32 -9.92
C LEU A 158 -8.27 -20.08 -8.72
N ILE A 159 -7.23 -19.57 -8.06
CA ILE A 159 -6.66 -20.14 -6.84
C ILE A 159 -7.73 -20.21 -5.72
N ASN A 160 -8.47 -19.12 -5.53
CA ASN A 160 -9.51 -19.08 -4.50
C ASN A 160 -10.67 -20.05 -4.82
N ARG A 161 -11.09 -20.11 -6.08
CA ARG A 161 -12.12 -21.09 -6.49
C ARG A 161 -11.70 -22.54 -6.24
N GLU A 162 -10.46 -22.89 -6.63
CA GLU A 162 -9.91 -24.21 -6.34
C GLU A 162 -9.93 -24.50 -4.83
N LEU A 163 -9.52 -23.53 -4.01
CA LEU A 163 -9.55 -23.66 -2.56
C LEU A 163 -10.99 -23.86 -2.03
N GLU A 164 -11.94 -23.04 -2.47
CA GLU A 164 -13.36 -23.17 -2.08
C GLU A 164 -13.93 -24.56 -2.40
N GLU A 165 -13.64 -25.07 -3.60
CA GLU A 165 -14.09 -26.41 -4.03
C GLU A 165 -13.46 -27.53 -3.19
N GLN A 166 -12.22 -27.36 -2.73
CA GLN A 166 -11.56 -28.33 -1.85
C GLN A 166 -12.10 -28.25 -0.42
N LEU A 167 -12.29 -27.04 0.12
CA LEU A 167 -12.82 -26.83 1.48
C LEU A 167 -14.27 -27.31 1.60
N ALA A 168 -15.09 -27.16 0.55
CA ALA A 168 -16.49 -27.62 0.54
C ALA A 168 -16.64 -29.14 0.71
N ARG A 169 -15.59 -29.93 0.55
CA ARG A 169 -15.57 -31.40 0.73
C ARG A 169 -15.18 -31.83 2.15
N LEU A 170 -14.84 -30.87 3.01
CA LEU A 170 -14.35 -31.10 4.37
C LEU A 170 -15.46 -30.85 5.39
N GLU A 171 -15.41 -31.58 6.50
CA GLU A 171 -16.29 -31.37 7.66
C GLU A 171 -15.48 -30.70 8.80
N LEU A 172 -15.64 -29.39 8.94
CA LEU A 172 -15.05 -28.66 10.05
C LEU A 172 -15.88 -28.88 11.34
N PRO A 173 -15.26 -29.04 12.53
CA PRO A 173 -13.84 -28.93 12.83
C PRO A 173 -13.01 -30.21 12.65
N ARG A 174 -13.63 -31.37 12.29
CA ARG A 174 -12.94 -32.66 12.18
C ARG A 174 -11.72 -32.61 11.27
N ASP A 175 -11.85 -31.95 10.12
CA ASP A 175 -10.84 -31.89 9.08
C ASP A 175 -10.05 -30.57 9.11
N PHE A 176 -9.94 -29.91 10.29
CA PHE A 176 -9.35 -28.58 10.43
C PHE A 176 -7.89 -28.49 9.94
N GLU A 177 -7.04 -29.45 10.32
CA GLU A 177 -5.63 -29.45 9.89
C GLU A 177 -5.49 -29.55 8.37
N GLN A 178 -6.33 -30.34 7.73
CA GLN A 178 -6.36 -30.47 6.28
C GLN A 178 -6.83 -29.15 5.63
N ALA A 179 -7.87 -28.53 6.17
CA ALA A 179 -8.38 -27.24 5.70
C ALA A 179 -7.31 -26.16 5.83
N PHE A 180 -6.60 -26.10 6.96
CA PHE A 180 -5.50 -25.18 7.18
C PHE A 180 -4.35 -25.38 6.18
N SER A 181 -3.94 -26.62 5.95
CA SER A 181 -2.89 -26.95 4.97
C SER A 181 -3.27 -26.52 3.56
N LEU A 182 -4.54 -26.74 3.13
CA LEU A 182 -5.06 -26.30 1.84
C LEU A 182 -5.03 -24.76 1.73
N TYR A 183 -5.48 -24.07 2.79
CA TYR A 183 -5.45 -22.60 2.83
C TYR A 183 -4.03 -22.06 2.72
N MET A 184 -3.10 -22.59 3.52
CA MET A 184 -1.70 -22.13 3.50
C MET A 184 -1.02 -22.45 2.16
N THR A 185 -1.38 -23.57 1.51
CA THR A 185 -0.90 -23.89 0.16
C THR A 185 -1.41 -22.87 -0.88
N ALA A 186 -2.69 -22.53 -0.83
CA ALA A 186 -3.28 -21.50 -1.70
C ALA A 186 -2.66 -20.12 -1.44
N TYR A 187 -2.42 -19.78 -0.17
CA TYR A 187 -1.72 -18.56 0.23
C TYR A 187 -0.32 -18.49 -0.39
N GLY A 188 0.47 -19.57 -0.28
CA GLY A 188 1.80 -19.64 -0.89
C GLY A 188 1.79 -19.51 -2.42
N LYS A 189 0.79 -20.11 -3.11
CA LYS A 189 0.59 -19.91 -4.56
C LYS A 189 0.38 -18.41 -4.89
N ARG A 190 -0.43 -17.70 -4.10
CA ARG A 190 -0.68 -16.25 -4.29
C ARG A 190 0.57 -15.40 -4.06
N GLU A 191 1.34 -15.71 -3.00
CA GLU A 191 2.59 -15.02 -2.68
C GLU A 191 3.65 -15.22 -3.79
N ASN A 192 3.82 -16.45 -4.29
CA ASN A 192 4.75 -16.73 -5.38
C ASN A 192 4.33 -16.09 -6.71
N ALA A 193 3.03 -15.87 -6.92
CA ALA A 193 2.51 -15.17 -8.10
C ALA A 193 2.69 -13.65 -8.03
N TYR A 194 3.14 -13.10 -6.90
CA TYR A 194 3.27 -11.66 -6.70
C TYR A 194 4.34 -11.06 -7.62
N PHE A 195 3.98 -10.12 -8.49
CA PHE A 195 4.79 -9.55 -9.57
C PHE A 195 5.29 -10.53 -10.64
N SER A 196 4.94 -11.81 -10.60
CA SER A 196 5.43 -12.79 -11.57
C SER A 196 4.92 -12.49 -12.98
N VAL A 197 3.65 -12.15 -13.13
CA VAL A 197 3.04 -11.79 -14.41
C VAL A 197 3.65 -10.52 -14.97
N GLU A 198 3.71 -9.46 -14.16
CA GLU A 198 4.08 -8.12 -14.56
C GLU A 198 5.59 -7.97 -14.87
N SER A 199 6.43 -8.69 -14.13
CA SER A 199 7.88 -8.60 -14.28
C SER A 199 8.48 -9.71 -15.11
N GLY A 200 7.78 -10.84 -15.25
CA GLY A 200 8.31 -12.08 -15.81
C GLY A 200 9.31 -12.78 -14.86
N ALA A 201 9.44 -12.29 -13.64
CA ALA A 201 10.31 -12.88 -12.61
C ALA A 201 9.45 -13.67 -11.61
N CYS A 202 9.56 -15.00 -11.66
CA CYS A 202 8.93 -15.85 -10.66
C CYS A 202 9.67 -15.71 -9.32
N ARG A 203 8.95 -15.52 -8.22
CA ARG A 203 9.50 -15.79 -6.88
C ARG A 203 9.55 -17.31 -6.71
N GLU A 204 10.68 -17.91 -6.97
CA GLU A 204 10.92 -19.31 -6.59
C GLU A 204 11.20 -19.42 -5.09
N LYS A 205 10.28 -18.97 -4.27
CA LYS A 205 10.33 -19.31 -2.85
C LYS A 205 9.70 -20.69 -2.72
N VAL A 206 10.50 -21.70 -2.36
CA VAL A 206 9.94 -23.00 -1.99
C VAL A 206 9.01 -22.75 -0.79
N TRP A 207 7.72 -22.88 -1.03
CA TRP A 207 6.71 -22.68 0.00
C TRP A 207 6.41 -24.03 0.65
N ASN A 208 6.84 -24.18 1.90
CA ASN A 208 6.42 -25.27 2.75
C ASN A 208 5.33 -24.73 3.68
N PRO A 209 4.07 -25.13 3.53
CA PRO A 209 3.00 -24.69 4.40
C PRO A 209 3.33 -25.10 5.84
N PRO A 210 3.26 -24.17 6.83
CA PRO A 210 3.47 -24.52 8.23
C PRO A 210 2.34 -25.44 8.72
N THR A 211 2.62 -26.24 9.72
CA THR A 211 1.58 -26.89 10.51
C THR A 211 0.79 -25.88 11.35
N VAL A 212 -0.38 -26.27 11.86
CA VAL A 212 -1.16 -25.40 12.77
C VAL A 212 -0.33 -25.00 14.01
N GLU A 213 0.40 -25.95 14.58
CA GLU A 213 1.23 -25.71 15.77
C GLU A 213 2.37 -24.71 15.46
N GLU A 214 3.09 -24.92 14.36
CA GLU A 214 4.14 -23.99 13.92
C GLU A 214 3.59 -22.58 13.66
N PHE A 215 2.40 -22.47 13.05
CA PHE A 215 1.77 -21.18 12.80
C PHE A 215 1.36 -20.46 14.10
N LEU A 216 0.75 -21.20 15.06
CA LEU A 216 0.30 -20.62 16.33
C LEU A 216 1.44 -20.25 17.27
N THR A 217 2.59 -20.92 17.15
CA THR A 217 3.78 -20.66 17.98
C THR A 217 4.79 -19.73 17.31
N ALA A 218 4.60 -19.43 16.03
CA ALA A 218 5.45 -18.45 15.33
C ALA A 218 5.33 -17.08 16.00
N PRO A 219 6.44 -16.32 16.10
CA PRO A 219 6.39 -14.94 16.53
C PRO A 219 5.42 -14.16 15.64
N ASP A 220 4.59 -13.28 16.23
CA ASP A 220 3.76 -12.36 15.46
C ASP A 220 4.68 -11.38 14.70
N GLU A 221 4.87 -11.66 13.41
CA GLU A 221 5.87 -10.96 12.61
C GLU A 221 5.38 -9.66 11.99
N GLY A 222 4.12 -9.27 12.23
CA GLY A 222 3.62 -8.01 11.72
C GLY A 222 2.25 -8.09 11.04
N GLY A 223 2.10 -7.36 9.92
CA GLY A 223 0.84 -7.16 9.21
C GLY A 223 0.06 -5.97 9.76
N TYR A 224 -1.14 -5.76 9.22
CA TYR A 224 -1.94 -4.57 9.53
C TYR A 224 -2.31 -4.43 11.01
N ALA A 225 -2.63 -5.56 11.68
CA ALA A 225 -2.97 -5.55 13.10
C ALA A 225 -1.80 -5.10 13.98
N ALA A 226 -0.59 -5.57 13.68
CA ALA A 226 0.61 -5.17 14.41
C ALA A 226 0.91 -3.67 14.24
N VAL A 227 0.71 -3.10 13.04
CA VAL A 227 0.85 -1.65 12.79
C VAL A 227 -0.14 -0.88 13.65
N ALA A 228 -1.43 -1.26 13.65
CA ALA A 228 -2.46 -0.59 14.44
C ALA A 228 -2.20 -0.70 15.96
N LEU A 229 -1.86 -1.90 16.45
CA LEU A 229 -1.56 -2.13 17.86
C LEU A 229 -0.32 -1.37 18.33
N ARG A 230 0.73 -1.28 17.50
CA ARG A 230 1.92 -0.50 17.79
C ARG A 230 1.60 0.99 17.91
N PHE A 231 0.75 1.51 17.03
CA PHE A 231 0.25 2.88 17.12
C PHE A 231 -0.50 3.12 18.44
N ILE A 232 -1.47 2.23 18.78
CA ILE A 232 -2.25 2.35 20.01
C ILE A 232 -1.34 2.34 21.24
N ARG A 233 -0.39 1.40 21.32
CA ARG A 233 0.59 1.36 22.43
C ARG A 233 1.39 2.65 22.54
N ALA A 234 1.85 3.20 21.42
CA ALA A 234 2.62 4.44 21.44
C ALA A 234 1.84 5.61 22.06
N ILE A 235 0.54 5.74 21.75
CA ILE A 235 -0.29 6.83 22.31
C ILE A 235 -0.76 6.55 23.74
N THR A 236 -0.97 5.27 24.13
CA THR A 236 -1.46 4.91 25.47
C THR A 236 -0.35 4.81 26.50
N ASP A 237 0.78 4.23 26.13
CA ASP A 237 1.89 3.94 27.05
C ASP A 237 2.92 5.09 27.05
N GLY A 238 2.79 6.05 26.13
CA GLY A 238 3.70 7.18 26.00
C GLY A 238 5.08 6.79 25.43
N GLU A 239 5.18 5.61 24.84
CA GLU A 239 6.40 5.18 24.14
C GLU A 239 6.49 5.85 22.78
N ASN A 240 7.50 6.72 22.60
CA ASN A 240 7.76 7.29 21.29
C ASN A 240 8.10 6.18 20.30
N CYS A 241 7.36 6.08 19.22
CA CYS A 241 7.71 5.16 18.14
C CYS A 241 7.65 5.84 16.78
N ARG A 242 8.43 5.32 15.84
CA ARG A 242 8.45 5.78 14.47
C ARG A 242 7.78 4.74 13.57
N MET A 243 6.87 5.21 12.70
CA MET A 243 6.07 4.34 11.82
C MET A 243 5.83 5.01 10.48
N VAL A 244 5.60 4.22 9.42
CA VAL A 244 5.15 4.75 8.13
C VAL A 244 3.62 4.69 8.09
N LEU A 245 2.98 5.83 7.83
CA LEU A 245 1.53 5.99 7.79
C LEU A 245 1.11 6.86 6.62
N SER A 246 -0.13 6.70 6.16
CA SER A 246 -0.77 7.64 5.25
C SER A 246 -1.53 8.70 6.07
N VAL A 247 -1.00 9.92 6.07
CA VAL A 247 -1.49 11.07 6.86
C VAL A 247 -1.39 12.37 6.04
N PRO A 248 -2.10 13.45 6.43
CA PRO A 248 -1.93 14.76 5.79
C PRO A 248 -0.47 15.24 5.80
N ASN A 249 -0.05 15.85 4.71
CA ASN A 249 1.32 16.33 4.50
C ASN A 249 1.78 17.34 5.56
N ASN A 250 0.90 18.27 5.96
CA ASN A 250 1.19 19.31 6.97
C ASN A 250 2.57 19.99 6.76
N GLY A 251 2.93 20.24 5.49
CA GLY A 251 4.21 20.82 5.12
C GLY A 251 5.42 19.87 5.20
N ALA A 252 5.24 18.57 5.40
CA ALA A 252 6.35 17.63 5.52
C ALA A 252 7.15 17.47 4.22
N ILE A 253 6.49 17.42 3.07
CA ILE A 253 7.12 17.37 1.75
C ILE A 253 6.87 18.71 1.04
N ASP A 254 7.93 19.41 0.65
CA ASP A 254 7.83 20.68 -0.06
C ASP A 254 7.17 20.52 -1.43
N GLY A 255 6.28 21.47 -1.76
CA GLY A 255 5.62 21.53 -3.05
C GLY A 255 4.34 20.70 -3.18
N LEU A 256 3.88 20.05 -2.09
CA LEU A 256 2.55 19.44 -1.95
C LEU A 256 1.67 20.34 -1.07
N ARG A 257 0.35 20.14 -1.12
CA ARG A 257 -0.61 20.82 -0.24
C ARG A 257 -0.54 20.23 1.17
N ASP A 258 -0.90 21.01 2.17
CA ASP A 258 -0.92 20.53 3.57
C ASP A 258 -1.95 19.43 3.81
N ASP A 259 -3.08 19.48 3.10
CA ASP A 259 -4.17 18.50 3.16
C ASP A 259 -3.98 17.27 2.26
N ASP A 260 -2.93 17.23 1.42
CA ASP A 260 -2.59 16.04 0.65
C ASP A 260 -2.19 14.90 1.57
N VAL A 261 -2.91 13.78 1.53
CA VAL A 261 -2.50 12.57 2.25
C VAL A 261 -1.29 11.95 1.57
N VAL A 262 -0.22 11.78 2.31
CA VAL A 262 1.07 11.21 1.88
C VAL A 262 1.41 9.98 2.72
N GLU A 263 2.10 9.01 2.13
CA GLU A 263 2.71 7.90 2.88
C GLU A 263 4.09 8.34 3.34
N ILE A 264 4.25 8.45 4.65
CA ILE A 264 5.42 9.11 5.23
C ILE A 264 5.78 8.54 6.60
N THR A 265 7.06 8.55 6.91
CA THR A 265 7.53 8.28 8.28
C THR A 265 6.95 9.31 9.24
N CYS A 266 6.33 8.84 10.33
CA CYS A 266 5.75 9.65 11.39
C CYS A 266 6.38 9.33 12.75
N ASP A 267 6.61 10.35 13.55
CA ASP A 267 6.83 10.20 15.00
C ASP A 267 5.44 10.08 15.66
N ILE A 268 5.20 8.98 16.37
CA ILE A 268 3.94 8.78 17.10
C ILE A 268 4.15 9.25 18.53
N ARG A 269 3.25 10.13 18.97
CA ARG A 269 3.23 10.72 20.32
C ARG A 269 1.85 10.52 20.93
N SER A 270 1.68 10.92 22.20
CA SER A 270 0.41 10.80 22.92
C SER A 270 -0.77 11.55 22.27
N ASP A 271 -0.49 12.54 21.43
CA ASP A 271 -1.48 13.34 20.69
C ASP A 271 -1.67 12.88 19.22
N GLY A 272 -1.00 11.81 18.79
CA GLY A 272 -1.18 11.20 17.47
C GLY A 272 0.09 11.10 16.63
N ALA A 273 -0.10 11.07 15.31
CA ALA A 273 0.98 10.92 14.33
C ALA A 273 1.47 12.28 13.81
N HIS A 274 2.77 12.50 13.90
CA HIS A 274 3.44 13.71 13.42
C HIS A 274 4.36 13.35 12.25
N PRO A 275 4.04 13.77 11.00
CA PRO A 275 4.91 13.53 9.85
C PRO A 275 6.32 14.08 10.09
N VAL A 276 7.33 13.28 9.80
CA VAL A 276 8.72 13.72 9.82
C VAL A 276 8.94 14.72 8.68
N ARG A 277 9.60 15.82 8.96
CA ARG A 277 9.94 16.82 7.95
C ARG A 277 10.94 16.24 6.93
N ILE A 278 10.49 15.99 5.72
CA ILE A 278 11.32 15.52 4.59
C ILE A 278 11.96 16.71 3.84
N GLY A 279 11.23 17.84 3.73
CA GLY A 279 11.68 19.03 3.02
C GLY A 279 11.61 18.86 1.51
N ALA A 280 12.58 19.46 0.81
CA ALA A 280 12.71 19.32 -0.64
C ALA A 280 13.17 17.90 -1.02
N ILE A 281 12.56 17.37 -2.05
CA ILE A 281 12.89 16.07 -2.65
C ILE A 281 13.35 16.26 -4.10
N ASP A 282 13.87 15.20 -4.70
CA ASP A 282 14.24 15.21 -6.10
C ASP A 282 13.06 15.59 -7.00
N GLU A 283 13.30 16.47 -7.99
CA GLU A 283 12.25 16.98 -8.88
C GLU A 283 11.56 15.85 -9.67
N PHE A 284 12.30 14.82 -10.06
CA PHE A 284 11.73 13.66 -10.75
C PHE A 284 10.70 12.92 -9.87
N GLN A 285 11.01 12.73 -8.59
CA GLN A 285 10.09 12.12 -7.61
C GLN A 285 8.87 13.03 -7.36
N LEU A 286 9.12 14.34 -7.17
CA LEU A 286 8.05 15.31 -6.90
C LEU A 286 7.04 15.37 -8.03
N GLN A 287 7.48 15.33 -9.29
CA GLN A 287 6.59 15.34 -10.45
C GLN A 287 5.75 14.07 -10.53
N GLN A 288 6.30 12.90 -10.20
CA GLN A 288 5.52 11.67 -10.13
C GLN A 288 4.44 11.73 -9.04
N ILE A 289 4.81 12.19 -7.84
CA ILE A 289 3.88 12.38 -6.73
C ILE A 289 2.76 13.35 -7.13
N LYS A 290 3.10 14.51 -7.70
CA LYS A 290 2.10 15.53 -8.11
C LYS A 290 1.11 15.01 -9.13
N ARG A 291 1.57 14.25 -10.13
CA ARG A 291 0.68 13.67 -11.15
C ARG A 291 -0.29 12.68 -10.53
N LEU A 292 0.20 11.78 -9.67
CA LEU A 292 -0.66 10.81 -9.02
C LEU A 292 -1.58 11.44 -7.99
N LYS A 293 -1.10 12.42 -7.21
CA LYS A 293 -1.93 13.16 -6.25
C LYS A 293 -3.04 13.97 -6.95
N TYR A 294 -2.77 14.51 -8.13
CA TYR A 294 -3.81 15.15 -8.96
C TYR A 294 -4.89 14.13 -9.35
N PHE A 295 -4.49 12.94 -9.83
CA PHE A 295 -5.41 11.84 -10.13
C PHE A 295 -6.23 11.43 -8.91
N GLU A 296 -5.61 11.29 -7.74
CA GLU A 296 -6.30 10.93 -6.49
C GLU A 296 -7.39 11.97 -6.15
N ARG A 297 -7.07 13.26 -6.18
CA ARG A 297 -8.05 14.33 -5.93
C ARG A 297 -9.18 14.33 -6.94
N CYS A 298 -8.87 14.20 -8.23
CA CYS A 298 -9.88 14.08 -9.28
C CYS A 298 -10.78 12.84 -9.09
N THR A 299 -10.21 11.71 -8.69
CA THR A 299 -10.98 10.49 -8.41
C THR A 299 -11.94 10.70 -7.25
N ILE A 300 -11.51 11.37 -6.18
CA ILE A 300 -12.36 11.67 -5.03
C ILE A 300 -13.49 12.62 -5.42
N GLN A 301 -13.19 13.68 -6.16
CA GLN A 301 -14.20 14.61 -6.68
C GLN A 301 -15.21 13.88 -7.56
N ALA A 302 -14.74 13.05 -8.48
CA ALA A 302 -15.60 12.25 -9.35
C ALA A 302 -16.57 11.35 -8.58
N ILE A 303 -16.12 10.75 -7.47
CA ILE A 303 -16.93 9.84 -6.67
C ILE A 303 -17.90 10.58 -5.75
N LEU A 304 -17.43 11.65 -5.09
CA LEU A 304 -18.20 12.33 -4.05
C LEU A 304 -19.15 13.41 -4.60
N GLU A 305 -18.90 13.90 -5.80
CA GLU A 305 -19.64 14.98 -6.46
C GLU A 305 -20.30 14.56 -7.79
N ASP A 306 -20.18 13.27 -8.17
CA ASP A 306 -20.63 12.72 -9.44
C ASP A 306 -20.05 13.48 -10.67
N ASP A 307 -18.78 13.90 -10.55
CA ASP A 307 -18.10 14.70 -11.57
C ASP A 307 -17.33 13.81 -12.56
N ARG A 308 -17.99 13.42 -13.65
CA ARG A 308 -17.39 12.64 -14.73
C ARG A 308 -16.15 13.31 -15.34
N ASP A 309 -16.17 14.63 -15.50
CA ASP A 309 -15.07 15.37 -16.12
C ASP A 309 -13.83 15.36 -15.24
N ALA A 310 -14.00 15.37 -13.92
CA ALA A 310 -12.90 15.18 -12.98
C ALA A 310 -12.25 13.80 -13.16
N ALA A 311 -13.06 12.73 -13.33
CA ALA A 311 -12.53 11.39 -13.58
C ALA A 311 -11.68 11.35 -14.86
N VAL A 312 -12.17 11.91 -15.98
CA VAL A 312 -11.43 11.99 -17.24
C VAL A 312 -10.12 12.75 -17.08
N LYS A 313 -10.15 13.94 -16.45
CA LYS A 313 -8.94 14.75 -16.21
C LYS A 313 -7.91 14.01 -15.38
N GLY A 314 -8.36 13.32 -14.32
CA GLY A 314 -7.50 12.52 -13.45
C GLY A 314 -6.83 11.39 -14.20
N LEU A 315 -7.59 10.60 -14.95
CA LEU A 315 -7.10 9.47 -15.73
C LEU A 315 -6.18 9.92 -16.88
N ALA A 316 -6.50 11.01 -17.56
CA ALA A 316 -5.67 11.54 -18.65
C ALA A 316 -4.26 11.94 -18.18
N LEU A 317 -4.10 12.40 -16.92
CA LEU A 317 -2.81 12.72 -16.33
C LEU A 317 -2.18 11.56 -15.54
N HIS A 318 -2.92 10.47 -15.29
CA HIS A 318 -2.37 9.32 -14.58
C HIS A 318 -1.22 8.69 -15.39
N PRO A 319 -0.02 8.47 -14.79
CA PRO A 319 1.16 8.02 -15.56
C PRO A 319 0.98 6.71 -16.33
N LEU A 320 0.11 5.83 -15.86
CA LEU A 320 -0.15 4.54 -16.50
C LEU A 320 -1.19 4.64 -17.64
N VAL A 321 -2.04 5.66 -17.65
CA VAL A 321 -3.02 5.93 -18.70
C VAL A 321 -2.42 6.92 -19.70
N ASN A 322 -2.29 8.20 -19.32
CA ASN A 322 -1.62 9.26 -20.06
C ASN A 322 -2.12 9.40 -21.51
N ASP A 323 -3.44 9.30 -21.67
CA ASP A 323 -4.14 9.37 -22.94
C ASP A 323 -5.59 9.85 -22.70
N PHE A 324 -6.08 10.80 -23.48
CA PHE A 324 -7.38 11.42 -23.23
C PHE A 324 -8.54 10.51 -23.67
N GLU A 325 -8.45 9.92 -24.86
CA GLU A 325 -9.50 9.04 -25.40
C GLU A 325 -9.64 7.76 -24.56
N LEU A 326 -8.51 7.19 -24.13
CA LEU A 326 -8.53 6.06 -23.20
C LEU A 326 -9.11 6.46 -21.84
N ALA A 327 -8.83 7.67 -21.34
CA ALA A 327 -9.39 8.17 -20.09
C ALA A 327 -10.92 8.32 -20.16
N GLU A 328 -11.46 8.85 -21.27
CA GLU A 328 -12.91 8.91 -21.50
C GLU A 328 -13.53 7.52 -21.52
N THR A 329 -12.96 6.61 -22.30
CA THR A 329 -13.43 5.21 -22.41
C THR A 329 -13.44 4.49 -21.06
N LEU A 330 -12.36 4.61 -20.29
CA LEU A 330 -12.27 4.01 -18.96
C LEU A 330 -13.27 4.63 -17.98
N THR A 331 -13.46 5.94 -18.04
CA THR A 331 -14.42 6.64 -17.20
C THR A 331 -15.83 6.12 -17.47
N ASP A 332 -16.25 6.04 -18.73
CA ASP A 332 -17.59 5.56 -19.10
C ASP A 332 -17.82 4.13 -18.63
N ILE A 333 -16.86 3.24 -18.86
CA ILE A 333 -16.93 1.85 -18.38
C ILE A 333 -17.08 1.77 -16.86
N PHE A 334 -16.32 2.58 -16.12
CA PHE A 334 -16.36 2.51 -14.66
C PHE A 334 -17.61 3.17 -14.07
N PHE A 335 -18.09 4.26 -14.64
CA PHE A 335 -19.32 4.93 -14.21
C PHE A 335 -20.54 4.06 -14.48
N ASP A 336 -20.63 3.44 -15.66
CA ASP A 336 -21.71 2.50 -15.97
C ASP A 336 -21.68 1.28 -15.03
N LYS A 337 -20.52 0.64 -14.92
CA LYS A 337 -20.37 -0.60 -14.13
C LYS A 337 -20.64 -0.41 -12.64
N TYR A 338 -20.37 0.77 -12.09
CA TYR A 338 -20.42 1.07 -10.65
C TYR A 338 -21.38 2.22 -10.33
N ALA A 339 -22.38 2.47 -11.17
CA ALA A 339 -23.36 3.56 -11.02
C ALA A 339 -24.05 3.52 -9.63
N GLU A 340 -24.39 2.33 -9.13
CA GLU A 340 -25.02 2.15 -7.82
C GLU A 340 -24.21 2.75 -6.64
N PHE A 341 -22.88 2.76 -6.73
CA PHE A 341 -22.02 3.30 -5.68
C PHE A 341 -21.81 4.82 -5.81
N ILE A 342 -21.87 5.37 -7.01
CA ILE A 342 -21.73 6.80 -7.24
C ILE A 342 -22.94 7.54 -6.66
N HIS A 343 -24.13 7.00 -6.86
CA HIS A 343 -25.39 7.57 -6.37
C HIS A 343 -25.68 7.28 -4.88
N MET A 344 -24.87 6.47 -4.18
CA MET A 344 -25.01 6.25 -2.73
C MET A 344 -24.85 7.54 -1.89
N ASN A 345 -24.26 8.59 -2.44
CA ASN A 345 -24.09 9.86 -1.76
C ASN A 345 -25.39 10.70 -1.69
N GLU A 346 -26.45 10.30 -2.39
CA GLU A 346 -27.75 10.99 -2.45
C GLU A 346 -28.73 10.49 -1.37
N THR A 347 -28.37 9.43 -0.64
CA THR A 347 -29.24 8.92 0.46
C THR A 347 -28.82 9.54 1.78
N PRO A 348 -29.75 10.19 2.51
CA PRO A 348 -29.46 10.90 3.76
C PRO A 348 -29.02 9.99 4.88
#